data_68402517bf968bc96ca422a05c87ad84
#
_entry.id   68402517bf968bc96ca422a05c87ad84
#
_cell.length_a   1.000
_cell.length_b   1.000
_cell.length_c   1.000
_cell.angle_alpha   90.00
_cell.angle_beta   90.00
_cell.angle_gamma   90.00
#
_symmetry.space_group_name_H-M   'P 1'
#
loop_
_entity.id
_entity.type
_entity.pdbx_description
1 polymer ?
#
loop_
_entity_poly.entity_id
_entity_poly.type
_entity_poly.pdbx_seq_one_letter_code
_entity_poly.pdbx_strand_id
1 'polypeptide(L)'
;MSPRGADLAAARFSTPAVVLKLDRNVMHHGGLGVIRSLGRLGVPVYGVHEGPLAPAANSRYLRGRYFWNPGVTDPARLTDGLLRLAAVIGEPAVLIPTDDAGAIFLAEHGDALRSEFLFPQPPRDLPRRLAGKYSLRQLCREFGVPTPHVVMADSMTSATQFAADAGYPLVAKLAEPWHSRRGLHSTTVIADASALRSIWHACDQAGAGLMLQEFIPASTHSDWFFHGYCDSKSACRPAFTGIKERSYPARAGLTSLGRSAVNHRLRAQLAGLLTAIGYQGIMDVDVRWDASDGQFKVLDFNPRLGAQFRLFEDTAGVDVVIAMYLDVTGQEVPRGDQVAARRLLVENYDPIAAASYWRNGELGIRAWAASLRGIEETAWFARDDLLPFGLMCLYMGTRAISRPVTGHNLRRRASAGRASYSAGRGSTGRYRAGRAASARRQPGLKKPEQAKPAQIETLESKERVGA
;
A
#
# COMPACT_ATOMS: atom_id res chain seq x y z
N MET A 1 -26.62 15.69 14.77
CA MET A 1 -26.09 15.58 13.41
C MET A 1 -25.03 16.65 13.28
N SER A 2 -23.80 16.25 12.94
CA SER A 2 -22.70 17.19 12.66
C SER A 2 -23.01 17.98 11.38
N PRO A 3 -22.63 19.27 11.26
CA PRO A 3 -22.87 20.06 10.05
C PRO A 3 -22.20 19.49 8.78
N ARG A 4 -21.38 18.47 8.90
CA ARG A 4 -20.63 17.76 7.83
C ARG A 4 -21.48 16.88 6.91
N GLY A 5 -22.76 16.75 7.08
CA GLY A 5 -23.63 15.82 6.32
C GLY A 5 -24.70 16.48 5.44
N ALA A 6 -24.77 17.80 5.39
CA ALA A 6 -25.85 18.48 4.64
C ALA A 6 -25.67 18.30 3.11
N ASP A 7 -24.42 18.33 2.62
CA ASP A 7 -24.16 18.27 1.17
C ASP A 7 -24.31 16.85 0.59
N LEU A 8 -24.15 15.80 1.41
CA LEU A 8 -24.40 14.41 1.01
C LEU A 8 -25.87 13.98 1.15
N ALA A 9 -26.72 14.80 1.77
CA ALA A 9 -28.14 14.46 2.02
C ALA A 9 -28.96 14.29 0.73
N ALA A 10 -28.55 14.91 -0.36
CA ALA A 10 -29.21 14.80 -1.65
C ALA A 10 -28.69 13.62 -2.50
N ALA A 11 -27.55 13.02 -2.12
CA ALA A 11 -26.94 11.93 -2.85
C ALA A 11 -27.69 10.60 -2.66
N ARG A 12 -27.68 9.77 -3.69
CA ARG A 12 -28.30 8.43 -3.69
C ARG A 12 -27.23 7.36 -3.48
N PHE A 13 -27.42 6.52 -2.49
CA PHE A 13 -26.49 5.46 -2.10
C PHE A 13 -27.11 4.06 -2.29
N SER A 14 -27.94 3.89 -3.33
CA SER A 14 -28.65 2.63 -3.60
C SER A 14 -27.87 1.67 -4.53
N THR A 15 -26.99 2.19 -5.40
CA THR A 15 -26.19 1.35 -6.29
C THR A 15 -25.22 0.48 -5.48
N PRO A 16 -25.21 -0.86 -5.66
CA PRO A 16 -24.26 -1.72 -4.93
C PRO A 16 -22.80 -1.39 -5.22
N ALA A 17 -21.92 -1.75 -4.30
CA ALA A 17 -20.49 -1.63 -4.47
C ALA A 17 -19.78 -2.94 -4.18
N VAL A 18 -18.77 -3.30 -4.99
CA VAL A 18 -17.91 -4.45 -4.83
C VAL A 18 -16.50 -4.00 -4.48
N VAL A 19 -16.01 -4.43 -3.33
CA VAL A 19 -14.62 -4.22 -2.89
C VAL A 19 -13.78 -5.38 -3.40
N LEU A 20 -12.95 -5.11 -4.41
CA LEU A 20 -12.10 -6.11 -5.07
C LEU A 20 -10.70 -6.13 -4.44
N LYS A 21 -10.28 -7.31 -3.99
CA LYS A 21 -8.95 -7.57 -3.46
C LYS A 21 -8.39 -8.86 -4.07
N LEU A 22 -7.23 -8.77 -4.71
CA LEU A 22 -6.55 -9.90 -5.35
C LEU A 22 -5.26 -10.30 -4.65
N ASP A 23 -4.71 -9.47 -3.77
CA ASP A 23 -3.50 -9.78 -3.01
C ASP A 23 -3.76 -10.77 -1.86
N ARG A 24 -2.67 -11.33 -1.30
CA ARG A 24 -2.74 -12.33 -0.20
C ARG A 24 -2.65 -11.70 1.19
N ASN A 25 -2.60 -10.38 1.29
CA ASN A 25 -2.43 -9.72 2.58
C ASN A 25 -3.74 -9.64 3.36
N VAL A 26 -3.99 -10.61 4.24
CA VAL A 26 -5.18 -10.66 5.11
C VAL A 26 -5.30 -9.42 6.01
N MET A 27 -4.18 -8.75 6.29
CA MET A 27 -4.11 -7.56 7.16
C MET A 27 -4.15 -6.25 6.39
N HIS A 28 -4.73 -6.25 5.18
CA HIS A 28 -4.94 -5.04 4.39
C HIS A 28 -6.21 -4.32 4.84
N HIS A 29 -6.06 -3.23 5.60
CA HIS A 29 -7.20 -2.50 6.19
C HIS A 29 -7.91 -1.53 5.24
N GLY A 30 -7.33 -1.26 4.05
CA GLY A 30 -7.95 -0.35 3.07
C GLY A 30 -9.33 -0.82 2.62
N GLY A 31 -9.47 -2.13 2.32
CA GLY A 31 -10.76 -2.71 1.96
C GLY A 31 -11.81 -2.58 3.07
N LEU A 32 -11.43 -2.78 4.34
CA LEU A 32 -12.32 -2.53 5.48
C LEU A 32 -12.75 -1.05 5.55
N GLY A 33 -11.82 -0.14 5.25
CA GLY A 33 -12.12 1.28 5.15
C GLY A 33 -13.21 1.57 4.12
N VAL A 34 -13.11 0.98 2.90
CA VAL A 34 -14.14 1.12 1.85
C VAL A 34 -15.49 0.59 2.29
N ILE A 35 -15.51 -0.62 2.87
CA ILE A 35 -16.73 -1.24 3.38
C ILE A 35 -17.43 -0.34 4.38
N ARG A 36 -16.68 0.29 5.31
CA ARG A 36 -17.21 1.20 6.31
C ARG A 36 -17.64 2.56 5.74
N SER A 37 -16.84 3.14 4.82
CA SER A 37 -17.19 4.43 4.20
C SER A 37 -18.54 4.35 3.50
N LEU A 38 -18.72 3.38 2.62
CA LEU A 38 -19.94 3.22 1.84
C LEU A 38 -21.09 2.61 2.64
N GLY A 39 -20.79 1.59 3.47
CA GLY A 39 -21.80 0.91 4.24
C GLY A 39 -22.50 1.81 5.30
N ARG A 40 -21.79 2.79 5.89
CA ARG A 40 -22.37 3.79 6.77
C ARG A 40 -23.33 4.75 6.07
N LEU A 41 -23.16 4.91 4.76
CA LEU A 41 -24.08 5.68 3.91
C LEU A 41 -25.26 4.85 3.39
N GLY A 42 -25.32 3.56 3.74
CA GLY A 42 -26.40 2.67 3.32
C GLY A 42 -26.18 1.94 1.99
N VAL A 43 -25.00 2.11 1.35
CA VAL A 43 -24.65 1.36 0.12
C VAL A 43 -24.62 -0.14 0.42
N PRO A 44 -25.28 -1.00 -0.39
CA PRO A 44 -25.13 -2.44 -0.32
C PRO A 44 -23.71 -2.86 -0.75
N VAL A 45 -22.83 -3.16 0.23
CA VAL A 45 -21.42 -3.46 -0.08
C VAL A 45 -21.18 -4.97 -0.11
N TYR A 46 -20.55 -5.45 -1.19
CA TYR A 46 -20.07 -6.81 -1.36
C TYR A 46 -18.55 -6.83 -1.31
N GLY A 47 -17.96 -7.84 -0.67
CA GLY A 47 -16.51 -7.93 -0.52
C GLY A 47 -15.94 -9.23 -1.10
N VAL A 48 -14.84 -9.11 -1.84
CA VAL A 48 -14.02 -10.24 -2.27
C VAL A 48 -12.87 -10.41 -1.28
N HIS A 49 -12.76 -11.60 -0.69
CA HIS A 49 -11.83 -11.87 0.40
C HIS A 49 -11.11 -13.21 0.24
N GLU A 50 -10.01 -13.39 0.96
CA GLU A 50 -9.19 -14.62 0.95
C GLU A 50 -9.84 -15.80 1.69
N GLY A 51 -10.75 -15.51 2.60
CA GLY A 51 -11.43 -16.53 3.39
C GLY A 51 -12.28 -15.96 4.52
N PRO A 52 -13.06 -16.82 5.18
CA PRO A 52 -14.09 -16.40 6.15
C PRO A 52 -13.51 -15.76 7.42
N LEU A 53 -12.26 -16.03 7.77
CA LEU A 53 -11.58 -15.44 8.93
C LEU A 53 -10.80 -14.16 8.59
N ALA A 54 -10.83 -13.67 7.34
CA ALA A 54 -10.28 -12.37 7.01
C ALA A 54 -11.02 -11.28 7.80
N PRO A 55 -10.33 -10.39 8.53
CA PRO A 55 -11.00 -9.40 9.36
C PRO A 55 -12.03 -8.56 8.59
N ALA A 56 -11.68 -8.07 7.40
CA ALA A 56 -12.57 -7.26 6.58
C ALA A 56 -13.83 -8.02 6.11
N ALA A 57 -13.75 -9.36 5.91
CA ALA A 57 -14.88 -10.21 5.53
C ALA A 57 -15.96 -10.30 6.64
N ASN A 58 -15.68 -9.83 7.83
CA ASN A 58 -16.56 -9.91 8.98
C ASN A 58 -17.10 -8.54 9.43
N SER A 59 -17.01 -7.53 8.58
CA SER A 59 -17.66 -6.24 8.84
C SER A 59 -19.17 -6.38 8.77
N ARG A 60 -19.88 -5.74 9.72
CA ARG A 60 -21.34 -5.68 9.73
C ARG A 60 -21.95 -4.92 8.55
N TYR A 61 -21.12 -4.14 7.86
CA TYR A 61 -21.52 -3.33 6.71
C TYR A 61 -21.49 -4.09 5.38
N LEU A 62 -21.05 -5.37 5.37
CA LEU A 62 -21.15 -6.21 4.20
C LEU A 62 -22.57 -6.75 4.02
N ARG A 63 -23.13 -6.54 2.83
CA ARG A 63 -24.34 -7.20 2.34
C ARG A 63 -24.08 -8.63 1.93
N GLY A 64 -22.89 -8.89 1.32
CA GLY A 64 -22.46 -10.21 0.90
C GLY A 64 -20.93 -10.31 0.82
N ARG A 65 -20.43 -11.54 0.84
CA ARG A 65 -19.00 -11.84 0.75
C ARG A 65 -18.74 -12.97 -0.25
N TYR A 66 -17.69 -12.80 -1.01
CA TYR A 66 -17.23 -13.76 -2.00
C TYR A 66 -15.81 -14.19 -1.66
N PHE A 67 -15.56 -15.49 -1.59
CA PHE A 67 -14.23 -16.00 -1.24
C PHE A 67 -13.47 -16.41 -2.48
N TRP A 68 -12.30 -15.84 -2.62
CA TRP A 68 -11.44 -15.99 -3.78
C TRP A 68 -10.11 -16.60 -3.38
N ASN A 69 -9.57 -17.53 -4.18
CA ASN A 69 -8.23 -18.03 -3.93
C ASN A 69 -7.19 -16.98 -4.33
N PRO A 70 -6.48 -16.33 -3.35
CA PRO A 70 -5.48 -15.34 -3.67
C PRO A 70 -4.34 -15.99 -4.48
N GLY A 71 -3.98 -15.37 -5.60
CA GLY A 71 -2.99 -15.86 -6.54
C GLY A 71 -3.56 -16.44 -7.83
N VAL A 72 -4.87 -16.36 -8.03
CA VAL A 72 -5.44 -16.49 -9.37
C VAL A 72 -5.06 -15.22 -10.14
N THR A 73 -4.13 -15.36 -11.07
CA THR A 73 -3.64 -14.26 -11.92
C THR A 73 -4.15 -14.38 -13.36
N ASP A 74 -4.90 -15.42 -13.68
CA ASP A 74 -5.51 -15.65 -14.98
C ASP A 74 -6.67 -14.66 -15.20
N PRO A 75 -6.56 -13.71 -16.15
CA PRO A 75 -7.58 -12.70 -16.38
C PRO A 75 -8.94 -13.27 -16.76
N ALA A 76 -8.99 -14.39 -17.49
CA ALA A 76 -10.25 -15.01 -17.89
C ALA A 76 -11.01 -15.52 -16.66
N ARG A 77 -10.33 -16.20 -15.74
CA ARG A 77 -10.94 -16.68 -14.48
C ARG A 77 -11.38 -15.53 -13.57
N LEU A 78 -10.64 -14.44 -13.55
CA LEU A 78 -11.00 -13.24 -12.80
C LEU A 78 -12.27 -12.62 -13.36
N THR A 79 -12.34 -12.47 -14.67
CA THR A 79 -13.53 -11.96 -15.38
C THR A 79 -14.74 -12.83 -15.12
N ASP A 80 -14.64 -14.15 -15.33
CA ASP A 80 -15.74 -15.10 -15.07
C ASP A 80 -16.23 -15.06 -13.63
N GLY A 81 -15.29 -14.92 -12.66
CA GLY A 81 -15.63 -14.83 -11.25
C GLY A 81 -16.42 -13.57 -10.92
N LEU A 82 -16.01 -12.42 -11.48
CA LEU A 82 -16.71 -11.14 -11.32
C LEU A 82 -18.08 -11.14 -12.00
N LEU A 83 -18.21 -11.72 -13.20
CA LEU A 83 -19.51 -11.85 -13.87
C LEU A 83 -20.48 -12.75 -13.08
N ARG A 84 -20.01 -13.83 -12.48
CA ARG A 84 -20.85 -14.64 -11.55
C ARG A 84 -21.27 -13.83 -10.32
N LEU A 85 -20.39 -13.00 -9.78
CA LEU A 85 -20.75 -12.12 -8.67
C LEU A 85 -21.79 -11.07 -9.09
N ALA A 86 -21.64 -10.47 -10.27
CA ALA A 86 -22.63 -9.54 -10.84
C ALA A 86 -24.01 -10.21 -10.98
N ALA A 87 -24.06 -11.45 -11.47
CA ALA A 87 -25.31 -12.20 -11.59
C ALA A 87 -25.99 -12.47 -10.22
N VAL A 88 -25.20 -12.60 -9.13
CA VAL A 88 -25.75 -12.72 -7.76
C VAL A 88 -26.25 -11.37 -7.25
N ILE A 89 -25.59 -10.26 -7.59
CA ILE A 89 -26.02 -8.91 -7.21
C ILE A 89 -27.29 -8.52 -7.94
N GLY A 90 -27.40 -8.85 -9.25
CA GLY A 90 -28.60 -8.68 -10.06
C GLY A 90 -28.80 -7.26 -10.61
N GLU A 91 -27.89 -6.34 -10.36
CA GLU A 91 -27.90 -4.96 -10.85
C GLU A 91 -26.47 -4.43 -10.99
N PRO A 92 -26.22 -3.39 -11.84
CA PRO A 92 -24.89 -2.82 -11.99
C PRO A 92 -24.31 -2.31 -10.66
N ALA A 93 -23.04 -2.63 -10.39
CA ALA A 93 -22.37 -2.31 -9.14
C ALA A 93 -21.08 -1.50 -9.36
N VAL A 94 -20.73 -0.62 -8.40
CA VAL A 94 -19.45 0.10 -8.42
C VAL A 94 -18.34 -0.86 -8.02
N LEU A 95 -17.30 -1.01 -8.87
CA LEU A 95 -16.18 -1.92 -8.64
C LEU A 95 -14.93 -1.15 -8.17
N ILE A 96 -14.46 -1.44 -6.97
CA ILE A 96 -13.40 -0.68 -6.29
C ILE A 96 -12.20 -1.60 -6.01
N PRO A 97 -11.10 -1.49 -6.78
CA PRO A 97 -9.88 -2.23 -6.53
C PRO A 97 -9.13 -1.64 -5.32
N THR A 98 -8.63 -2.51 -4.44
CA THR A 98 -7.90 -2.09 -3.23
C THR A 98 -6.42 -2.49 -3.26
N ASP A 99 -5.97 -3.14 -4.34
CA ASP A 99 -4.56 -3.48 -4.58
C ASP A 99 -4.16 -3.20 -6.04
N ASP A 100 -2.86 -3.15 -6.30
CA ASP A 100 -2.31 -2.83 -7.61
C ASP A 100 -2.71 -3.86 -8.67
N ALA A 101 -2.80 -5.14 -8.29
CA ALA A 101 -3.18 -6.22 -9.20
C ALA A 101 -4.62 -6.03 -9.70
N GLY A 102 -5.54 -5.64 -8.82
CA GLY A 102 -6.93 -5.34 -9.16
C GLY A 102 -7.04 -4.11 -10.07
N ALA A 103 -6.30 -3.03 -9.78
CA ALA A 103 -6.32 -1.82 -10.59
C ALA A 103 -5.75 -2.07 -12.00
N ILE A 104 -4.64 -2.81 -12.10
CA ILE A 104 -4.04 -3.20 -13.38
C ILE A 104 -4.98 -4.11 -14.17
N PHE A 105 -5.56 -5.12 -13.51
CA PHE A 105 -6.53 -6.02 -14.14
C PHE A 105 -7.72 -5.26 -14.74
N LEU A 106 -8.31 -4.32 -13.99
CA LEU A 106 -9.45 -3.53 -14.50
C LEU A 106 -9.06 -2.64 -15.68
N ALA A 107 -7.87 -2.03 -15.68
CA ALA A 107 -7.41 -1.22 -16.80
C ALA A 107 -7.13 -2.06 -18.05
N GLU A 108 -6.57 -3.26 -17.91
CA GLU A 108 -6.15 -4.09 -19.04
C GLU A 108 -7.24 -5.02 -19.57
N HIS A 109 -8.18 -5.47 -18.71
CA HIS A 109 -9.16 -6.50 -19.01
C HIS A 109 -10.60 -6.13 -18.63
N GLY A 110 -10.84 -4.91 -18.13
CA GLY A 110 -12.15 -4.49 -17.63
C GLY A 110 -13.24 -4.30 -18.68
N ASP A 111 -12.91 -4.30 -19.98
CA ASP A 111 -13.89 -4.08 -21.05
C ASP A 111 -15.08 -5.06 -20.99
N ALA A 112 -14.81 -6.33 -20.70
CA ALA A 112 -15.84 -7.36 -20.56
C ALA A 112 -16.72 -7.21 -19.31
N LEU A 113 -16.38 -6.31 -18.39
CA LEU A 113 -17.09 -6.09 -17.13
C LEU A 113 -17.99 -4.86 -17.14
N ARG A 114 -17.93 -4.03 -18.19
CA ARG A 114 -18.58 -2.71 -18.23
C ARG A 114 -20.11 -2.74 -18.26
N SER A 115 -20.71 -3.82 -18.73
CA SER A 115 -22.16 -4.01 -18.66
C SER A 115 -22.67 -4.19 -17.24
N GLU A 116 -21.82 -4.75 -16.37
CA GLU A 116 -22.18 -5.16 -15.01
C GLU A 116 -21.56 -4.27 -13.92
N PHE A 117 -20.46 -3.55 -14.26
CA PHE A 117 -19.72 -2.80 -13.27
C PHE A 117 -19.38 -1.39 -13.72
N LEU A 118 -19.49 -0.45 -12.78
CA LEU A 118 -19.10 0.95 -12.90
C LEU A 118 -17.73 1.17 -12.27
N PHE A 119 -16.75 1.63 -13.04
CA PHE A 119 -15.40 1.94 -12.56
C PHE A 119 -14.67 2.91 -13.49
N PRO A 120 -13.69 3.69 -12.98
CA PRO A 120 -12.89 4.60 -13.80
C PRO A 120 -12.08 3.88 -14.88
N GLN A 121 -11.77 4.59 -15.97
CA GLN A 121 -11.14 4.04 -17.17
C GLN A 121 -9.84 4.78 -17.52
N PRO A 122 -8.77 4.61 -16.74
CA PRO A 122 -7.48 5.17 -17.12
C PRO A 122 -6.97 4.54 -18.42
N PRO A 123 -6.01 5.17 -19.13
CA PRO A 123 -5.32 4.53 -20.24
C PRO A 123 -4.81 3.14 -19.84
N ARG A 124 -5.00 2.16 -20.75
CA ARG A 124 -4.89 0.72 -20.45
C ARG A 124 -3.58 0.29 -19.78
N ASP A 125 -2.45 0.82 -20.23
CA ASP A 125 -1.10 0.50 -19.71
C ASP A 125 -0.68 1.37 -18.51
N LEU A 126 -1.40 2.46 -18.25
CA LEU A 126 -0.99 3.48 -17.31
C LEU A 126 -0.89 2.98 -15.86
N PRO A 127 -1.87 2.24 -15.29
CA PRO A 127 -1.76 1.71 -13.94
C PRO A 127 -0.53 0.80 -13.76
N ARG A 128 -0.21 -0.03 -14.74
CA ARG A 128 0.99 -0.89 -14.71
C ARG A 128 2.28 -0.06 -14.75
N ARG A 129 2.33 0.97 -15.60
CA ARG A 129 3.48 1.89 -15.68
C ARG A 129 3.69 2.64 -14.37
N LEU A 130 2.62 3.08 -13.73
CA LEU A 130 2.66 3.81 -12.47
C LEU A 130 3.07 2.91 -11.28
N ALA A 131 2.55 1.69 -11.21
CA ALA A 131 2.91 0.71 -10.17
C ALA A 131 4.35 0.18 -10.32
N GLY A 132 4.89 0.21 -11.54
CA GLY A 132 6.25 -0.24 -11.84
C GLY A 132 7.31 0.77 -11.37
N LYS A 133 8.23 0.34 -10.52
CA LYS A 133 9.21 1.25 -9.89
C LYS A 133 10.10 1.98 -10.91
N TYR A 134 10.55 1.30 -11.94
CA TYR A 134 11.38 1.90 -12.98
C TYR A 134 10.56 2.72 -13.98
N SER A 135 9.44 2.19 -14.46
CA SER A 135 8.56 2.89 -15.41
C SER A 135 7.94 4.17 -14.82
N LEU A 136 7.64 4.16 -13.52
CA LEU A 136 7.24 5.38 -12.80
C LEU A 136 8.32 6.47 -12.90
N ARG A 137 9.60 6.11 -12.71
CA ARG A 137 10.70 7.08 -12.78
C ARG A 137 10.88 7.64 -14.18
N GLN A 138 10.73 6.78 -15.21
CA GLN A 138 10.76 7.24 -16.60
C GLN A 138 9.61 8.22 -16.86
N LEU A 139 8.40 7.89 -16.44
CA LEU A 139 7.23 8.75 -16.59
C LEU A 139 7.40 10.08 -15.83
N CYS A 140 7.85 10.06 -14.58
CA CYS A 140 8.12 11.29 -13.84
C CYS A 140 9.15 12.18 -14.55
N ARG A 141 10.20 11.60 -15.13
CA ARG A 141 11.22 12.35 -15.89
C ARG A 141 10.63 12.94 -17.17
N GLU A 142 9.81 12.19 -17.89
CA GLU A 142 9.13 12.66 -19.10
C GLU A 142 8.28 13.90 -18.86
N PHE A 143 7.59 13.95 -17.72
CA PHE A 143 6.73 15.08 -17.33
C PHE A 143 7.38 16.08 -16.36
N GLY A 144 8.70 16.02 -16.16
CA GLY A 144 9.42 16.99 -15.32
C GLY A 144 9.07 16.93 -13.83
N VAL A 145 8.55 15.80 -13.34
CA VAL A 145 8.23 15.62 -11.92
C VAL A 145 9.43 15.08 -11.17
N PRO A 146 9.88 15.73 -10.07
CA PRO A 146 11.03 15.28 -9.31
C PRO A 146 10.87 13.87 -8.75
N THR A 147 11.94 13.09 -8.90
CA THR A 147 12.03 11.69 -8.43
C THR A 147 13.48 11.40 -8.09
N PRO A 148 13.78 10.47 -7.17
CA PRO A 148 15.15 10.06 -6.94
C PRO A 148 15.84 9.58 -8.22
N HIS A 149 17.15 9.81 -8.35
CA HIS A 149 17.95 9.23 -9.41
C HIS A 149 17.96 7.71 -9.27
N VAL A 150 17.78 7.00 -10.39
CA VAL A 150 17.75 5.54 -10.42
C VAL A 150 18.50 4.99 -11.62
N VAL A 151 19.03 3.79 -11.46
CA VAL A 151 19.56 2.96 -12.54
C VAL A 151 19.05 1.51 -12.39
N MET A 152 18.72 0.87 -13.50
CA MET A 152 18.64 -0.59 -13.55
C MET A 152 20.08 -1.09 -13.76
N ALA A 153 20.63 -1.70 -12.73
CA ALA A 153 22.00 -2.20 -12.82
C ALA A 153 21.99 -3.51 -13.62
N ASP A 154 22.59 -3.47 -14.80
CA ASP A 154 22.77 -4.61 -15.72
C ASP A 154 24.14 -5.30 -15.51
N SER A 155 25.07 -4.59 -14.87
CA SER A 155 26.41 -5.05 -14.56
C SER A 155 26.93 -4.48 -13.25
N MET A 156 27.92 -5.14 -12.64
CA MET A 156 28.60 -4.59 -11.47
C MET A 156 29.31 -3.26 -11.81
N THR A 157 29.71 -3.08 -13.06
CA THR A 157 30.33 -1.83 -13.55
C THR A 157 29.31 -0.68 -13.50
N SER A 158 28.10 -0.88 -14.07
CA SER A 158 27.04 0.15 -14.03
C SER A 158 26.59 0.45 -12.61
N ALA A 159 26.50 -0.57 -11.74
CA ALA A 159 26.21 -0.39 -10.33
C ALA A 159 27.27 0.45 -9.59
N THR A 160 28.55 0.21 -9.88
CA THR A 160 29.67 0.94 -9.25
C THR A 160 29.73 2.38 -9.77
N GLN A 161 29.50 2.58 -11.06
CA GLN A 161 29.45 3.93 -11.64
C GLN A 161 28.33 4.75 -11.01
N PHE A 162 27.12 4.20 -10.90
CA PHE A 162 26.01 4.86 -10.22
C PHE A 162 26.35 5.21 -8.77
N ALA A 163 27.03 4.31 -8.06
CA ALA A 163 27.46 4.55 -6.69
C ALA A 163 28.52 5.66 -6.56
N ALA A 164 29.40 5.78 -7.58
CA ALA A 164 30.38 6.88 -7.64
C ALA A 164 29.69 8.24 -7.86
N ASP A 165 28.67 8.28 -8.71
CA ASP A 165 27.93 9.51 -9.05
C ASP A 165 26.97 9.95 -7.93
N ALA A 166 26.21 9.03 -7.36
CA ALA A 166 25.18 9.32 -6.35
C ALA A 166 25.71 9.36 -4.91
N GLY A 167 26.85 8.72 -4.64
CA GLY A 167 27.41 8.57 -3.29
C GLY A 167 26.65 7.52 -2.44
N TYR A 168 27.24 7.19 -1.28
CA TYR A 168 26.59 6.33 -0.28
C TYR A 168 26.01 7.17 0.85
N PRO A 169 24.92 6.68 1.51
CA PRO A 169 24.24 5.41 1.26
C PRO A 169 23.38 5.43 0.00
N LEU A 170 23.07 4.22 -0.55
CA LEU A 170 22.13 4.02 -1.65
C LEU A 170 20.93 3.18 -1.20
N VAL A 171 19.90 3.13 -2.02
CA VAL A 171 18.77 2.20 -1.85
C VAL A 171 18.78 1.17 -2.98
N ALA A 172 18.86 -0.10 -2.62
CA ALA A 172 18.63 -1.22 -3.54
C ALA A 172 17.16 -1.63 -3.50
N LYS A 173 16.53 -1.77 -4.65
CA LYS A 173 15.18 -2.30 -4.80
C LYS A 173 15.19 -3.45 -5.80
N LEU A 174 14.44 -4.51 -5.51
CA LEU A 174 14.21 -5.55 -6.52
C LEU A 174 13.31 -4.98 -7.61
N ALA A 175 13.68 -5.21 -8.87
CA ALA A 175 12.90 -4.76 -10.03
C ALA A 175 11.49 -5.37 -9.99
N GLU A 176 11.40 -6.63 -9.57
CA GLU A 176 10.18 -7.41 -9.48
C GLU A 176 10.02 -7.98 -8.06
N PRO A 177 9.44 -7.22 -7.11
CA PRO A 177 9.34 -7.63 -5.71
C PRO A 177 8.54 -8.93 -5.48
N TRP A 178 7.61 -9.25 -6.38
CA TRP A 178 6.81 -10.49 -6.35
C TRP A 178 7.60 -11.74 -6.72
N HIS A 179 8.76 -11.60 -7.39
CA HIS A 179 9.69 -12.69 -7.66
C HIS A 179 10.74 -12.88 -6.56
N SER A 180 10.60 -12.20 -5.41
CA SER A 180 11.60 -12.28 -4.34
C SER A 180 11.73 -13.71 -3.81
N ARG A 181 12.95 -14.28 -3.91
CA ARG A 181 13.32 -15.55 -3.30
C ARG A 181 13.68 -15.35 -1.83
N ARG A 182 13.61 -16.44 -1.03
CA ARG A 182 13.97 -16.39 0.40
C ARG A 182 15.33 -15.73 0.60
N GLY A 183 15.36 -14.66 1.41
CA GLY A 183 16.59 -13.96 1.82
C GLY A 183 16.82 -12.60 1.16
N LEU A 184 16.13 -12.27 0.07
CA LEU A 184 16.17 -10.94 -0.52
C LEU A 184 15.03 -10.06 0.01
N HIS A 185 15.36 -8.85 0.46
CA HIS A 185 14.37 -7.84 0.82
C HIS A 185 14.03 -7.01 -0.40
N SER A 186 12.75 -6.64 -0.55
CA SER A 186 12.29 -5.80 -1.66
C SER A 186 12.97 -4.42 -1.69
N THR A 187 13.45 -3.96 -0.53
CA THR A 187 14.18 -2.69 -0.37
C THR A 187 15.28 -2.88 0.68
N THR A 188 16.51 -2.46 0.37
CA THR A 188 17.67 -2.54 1.26
C THR A 188 18.48 -1.26 1.15
N VAL A 189 18.89 -0.68 2.28
CA VAL A 189 19.83 0.45 2.31
C VAL A 189 21.25 -0.10 2.23
N ILE A 190 22.03 0.43 1.29
CA ILE A 190 23.42 0.06 1.00
C ILE A 190 24.32 1.15 1.55
N ALA A 191 25.08 0.80 2.59
CA ALA A 191 25.91 1.77 3.31
C ALA A 191 27.27 2.03 2.61
N ASP A 192 27.78 1.07 1.84
CA ASP A 192 29.13 1.10 1.25
C ASP A 192 29.28 0.14 0.06
N ALA A 193 30.44 0.18 -0.58
CA ALA A 193 30.77 -0.65 -1.72
C ALA A 193 30.79 -2.17 -1.41
N SER A 194 31.02 -2.57 -0.17
CA SER A 194 31.00 -3.99 0.23
C SER A 194 29.57 -4.49 0.26
N ALA A 195 28.65 -3.70 0.84
CA ALA A 195 27.23 -3.99 0.85
C ALA A 195 26.64 -4.01 -0.57
N LEU A 196 27.10 -3.10 -1.46
CA LEU A 196 26.72 -3.12 -2.89
C LEU A 196 27.10 -4.42 -3.57
N ARG A 197 28.35 -4.86 -3.43
CA ARG A 197 28.80 -6.15 -4.00
C ARG A 197 27.99 -7.33 -3.47
N SER A 198 27.70 -7.33 -2.17
CA SER A 198 26.94 -8.41 -1.54
C SER A 198 25.53 -8.53 -2.07
N ILE A 199 24.81 -7.41 -2.20
CA ILE A 199 23.43 -7.42 -2.73
C ILE A 199 23.41 -7.75 -4.24
N TRP A 200 24.40 -7.25 -5.00
CA TRP A 200 24.55 -7.58 -6.41
C TRP A 200 24.67 -9.09 -6.62
N HIS A 201 25.62 -9.75 -5.95
CA HIS A 201 25.78 -11.20 -6.05
C HIS A 201 24.55 -11.99 -5.62
N ALA A 202 23.85 -11.52 -4.58
CA ALA A 202 22.62 -12.17 -4.13
C ALA A 202 21.49 -12.06 -5.16
N CYS A 203 21.37 -10.92 -5.84
CA CYS A 203 20.40 -10.71 -6.93
C CYS A 203 20.77 -11.53 -8.16
N ASP A 204 22.05 -11.52 -8.56
CA ASP A 204 22.56 -12.28 -9.69
C ASP A 204 22.32 -13.79 -9.52
N GLN A 205 22.67 -14.36 -8.36
CA GLN A 205 22.40 -15.77 -8.04
C GLN A 205 20.91 -16.11 -8.00
N ALA A 206 20.05 -15.14 -7.69
CA ALA A 206 18.61 -15.30 -7.67
C ALA A 206 17.96 -15.08 -9.05
N GLY A 207 18.69 -14.56 -10.04
CA GLY A 207 18.14 -14.12 -11.32
C GLY A 207 17.17 -12.95 -11.15
N ALA A 208 17.39 -12.10 -10.15
CA ALA A 208 16.53 -10.96 -9.82
C ALA A 208 17.17 -9.67 -10.33
N GLY A 209 16.38 -8.84 -11.05
CA GLY A 209 16.82 -7.51 -11.46
C GLY A 209 17.06 -6.59 -10.27
N LEU A 210 18.15 -5.83 -10.29
CA LEU A 210 18.52 -4.88 -9.25
C LEU A 210 18.36 -3.45 -9.74
N MET A 211 17.50 -2.68 -9.08
CA MET A 211 17.40 -1.24 -9.25
C MET A 211 18.13 -0.54 -8.09
N LEU A 212 19.09 0.32 -8.42
CA LEU A 212 19.71 1.23 -7.47
C LEU A 212 19.06 2.60 -7.53
N GLN A 213 18.89 3.21 -6.37
CA GLN A 213 18.29 4.53 -6.20
C GLN A 213 19.13 5.36 -5.25
N GLU A 214 19.26 6.67 -5.52
CA GLU A 214 19.85 7.62 -4.56
C GLU A 214 19.08 7.57 -3.24
N PHE A 215 19.80 7.74 -2.14
CA PHE A 215 19.21 7.79 -0.82
C PHE A 215 18.85 9.22 -0.46
N ILE A 216 17.55 9.49 -0.26
CA ILE A 216 17.09 10.76 0.27
C ILE A 216 16.93 10.59 1.79
N PRO A 217 17.70 11.33 2.61
CA PRO A 217 17.61 11.24 4.05
C PRO A 217 16.19 11.54 4.54
N ALA A 218 15.66 10.65 5.37
CA ALA A 218 14.40 10.91 6.06
C ALA A 218 14.65 11.84 7.25
N SER A 219 13.92 12.93 7.32
CA SER A 219 13.89 13.85 8.46
C SER A 219 12.50 13.89 9.07
N THR A 220 12.34 14.61 10.17
CA THR A 220 11.02 14.81 10.77
C THR A 220 10.13 15.55 9.77
N HIS A 221 8.96 14.97 9.45
CA HIS A 221 7.98 15.49 8.50
C HIS A 221 8.45 15.59 7.04
N SER A 222 9.49 14.85 6.63
CA SER A 222 9.89 14.78 5.23
C SER A 222 9.02 13.82 4.40
N ASP A 223 8.39 12.82 5.02
CA ASP A 223 7.57 11.83 4.34
C ASP A 223 6.12 12.29 4.23
N TRP A 224 5.72 12.54 3.00
CA TRP A 224 4.38 12.97 2.63
C TRP A 224 3.67 11.88 1.85
N PHE A 225 2.35 11.94 1.85
CA PHE A 225 1.53 11.21 0.91
C PHE A 225 0.47 12.12 0.30
N PHE A 226 0.06 11.75 -0.90
CA PHE A 226 -1.02 12.38 -1.63
C PHE A 226 -2.07 11.33 -1.95
N HIS A 227 -3.31 11.61 -1.63
CA HIS A 227 -4.46 10.80 -1.98
C HIS A 227 -5.42 11.62 -2.81
N GLY A 228 -5.93 11.07 -3.90
CA GLY A 228 -6.87 11.77 -4.74
C GLY A 228 -7.79 10.84 -5.53
N TYR A 229 -8.79 11.44 -6.12
CA TYR A 229 -9.63 10.84 -7.14
C TYR A 229 -9.62 11.74 -8.38
N CYS A 230 -9.34 11.17 -9.54
CA CYS A 230 -9.45 11.87 -10.83
C CYS A 230 -10.66 11.35 -11.62
N ASP A 231 -11.47 12.28 -12.09
CA ASP A 231 -12.66 12.01 -12.90
C ASP A 231 -12.31 11.62 -14.37
N SER A 232 -13.31 11.44 -15.20
CA SER A 232 -13.17 11.11 -16.63
C SER A 232 -12.44 12.17 -17.46
N LYS A 233 -12.27 13.39 -16.94
CA LYS A 233 -11.49 14.49 -17.54
C LYS A 233 -10.10 14.62 -16.90
N SER A 234 -9.71 13.67 -16.07
CA SER A 234 -8.47 13.70 -15.28
C SER A 234 -8.37 14.91 -14.33
N ALA A 235 -9.51 15.52 -13.98
CA ALA A 235 -9.55 16.55 -12.95
C ALA A 235 -9.49 15.86 -11.58
N CYS A 236 -8.42 16.12 -10.82
CA CYS A 236 -8.16 15.47 -9.54
C CYS A 236 -8.91 16.17 -8.40
N ARG A 237 -10.07 15.62 -8.01
CA ARG A 237 -10.94 16.15 -6.93
C ARG A 237 -11.73 15.02 -6.29
N PRO A 238 -11.62 14.82 -4.96
CA PRO A 238 -10.72 15.53 -4.03
C PRO A 238 -9.24 15.21 -4.24
N ALA A 239 -8.37 16.09 -3.73
CA ALA A 239 -6.93 15.92 -3.73
C ALA A 239 -6.39 16.29 -2.34
N PHE A 240 -5.95 15.31 -1.59
CA PHE A 240 -5.54 15.42 -0.20
C PHE A 240 -4.03 15.22 -0.05
N THR A 241 -3.45 15.92 0.94
CA THR A 241 -2.06 15.73 1.32
C THR A 241 -1.93 15.46 2.82
N GLY A 242 -0.92 14.72 3.22
CA GLY A 242 -0.66 14.38 4.61
C GLY A 242 0.78 13.98 4.87
N ILE A 243 1.11 13.81 6.14
CA ILE A 243 2.45 13.50 6.62
C ILE A 243 2.44 12.14 7.31
N LYS A 244 3.43 11.28 7.00
CA LYS A 244 3.71 10.07 7.77
C LYS A 244 4.48 10.47 9.03
N GLU A 245 3.82 10.46 10.18
CA GLU A 245 4.48 10.73 11.46
C GLU A 245 5.29 9.52 11.95
N ARG A 246 4.81 8.30 11.68
CA ARG A 246 5.51 7.03 11.89
C ARG A 246 5.22 6.02 10.78
N SER A 247 6.20 5.17 10.52
CA SER A 247 6.08 4.08 9.53
C SER A 247 6.58 2.76 10.08
N TYR A 248 6.11 1.65 9.50
CA TYR A 248 6.56 0.30 9.78
C TYR A 248 6.98 -0.40 8.47
N PRO A 249 8.24 -0.83 8.30
CA PRO A 249 9.40 -0.55 9.17
C PRO A 249 9.70 0.94 9.38
N ALA A 250 10.43 1.26 10.45
CA ALA A 250 10.76 2.64 10.79
C ALA A 250 11.46 3.35 9.64
N ARG A 251 11.02 4.58 9.32
CA ARG A 251 11.52 5.45 8.23
C ARG A 251 11.43 4.89 6.81
N ALA A 252 10.84 3.69 6.65
CA ALA A 252 10.65 3.08 5.33
C ALA A 252 9.49 2.10 5.40
N GLY A 253 8.38 2.35 4.74
CA GLY A 253 7.28 1.41 4.68
C GLY A 253 5.90 2.04 4.93
N LEU A 254 5.00 1.18 5.43
CA LEU A 254 3.60 1.51 5.61
C LEU A 254 3.39 2.53 6.73
N THR A 255 2.43 3.41 6.58
CA THR A 255 2.04 4.36 7.62
C THR A 255 1.52 3.62 8.85
N SER A 256 2.07 3.91 10.03
CA SER A 256 1.54 3.45 11.32
C SER A 256 0.83 4.56 12.10
N LEU A 257 1.27 5.80 11.92
CA LEU A 257 0.61 7.01 12.37
C LEU A 257 0.76 8.08 11.29
N GLY A 258 -0.36 8.64 10.86
CA GLY A 258 -0.41 9.68 9.86
C GLY A 258 -1.25 10.87 10.31
N ARG A 259 -0.97 12.04 9.72
CA ARG A 259 -1.71 13.28 9.95
C ARG A 259 -2.04 13.97 8.63
N SER A 260 -3.30 14.42 8.47
CA SER A 260 -3.67 15.26 7.33
C SER A 260 -3.00 16.64 7.46
N ALA A 261 -2.40 17.11 6.39
CA ALA A 261 -1.73 18.40 6.33
C ALA A 261 -1.84 18.97 4.92
N VAL A 262 -2.37 20.18 4.81
CA VAL A 262 -2.54 20.84 3.50
C VAL A 262 -1.18 21.28 2.96
N ASN A 263 -0.87 20.87 1.72
CA ASN A 263 0.32 21.27 1.01
C ASN A 263 -0.04 21.63 -0.44
N HIS A 264 -0.26 22.91 -0.70
CA HIS A 264 -0.70 23.41 -2.00
C HIS A 264 0.32 23.15 -3.12
N ARG A 265 1.63 23.25 -2.82
CA ARG A 265 2.70 22.99 -3.80
C ARG A 265 2.71 21.52 -4.22
N LEU A 266 2.69 20.60 -3.26
CA LEU A 266 2.65 19.16 -3.54
C LEU A 266 1.37 18.78 -4.31
N ARG A 267 0.21 19.33 -3.89
CA ARG A 267 -1.06 19.11 -4.55
C ARG A 267 -1.05 19.57 -6.00
N ALA A 268 -0.54 20.79 -6.27
CA ALA A 268 -0.46 21.32 -7.63
C ALA A 268 0.49 20.49 -8.51
N GLN A 269 1.66 20.08 -7.97
CA GLN A 269 2.64 19.25 -8.68
C GLN A 269 2.02 17.92 -9.14
N LEU A 270 1.34 17.20 -8.24
CA LEU A 270 0.78 15.88 -8.57
C LEU A 270 -0.50 15.98 -9.39
N ALA A 271 -1.39 16.94 -9.10
CA ALA A 271 -2.58 17.16 -9.93
C ALA A 271 -2.19 17.51 -11.38
N GLY A 272 -1.15 18.32 -11.57
CA GLY A 272 -0.62 18.63 -12.90
C GLY A 272 -0.11 17.39 -13.65
N LEU A 273 0.66 16.52 -12.97
CA LEU A 273 1.07 15.23 -13.54
C LEU A 273 -0.12 14.38 -13.95
N LEU A 274 -1.09 14.18 -13.03
CA LEU A 274 -2.25 13.32 -13.25
C LEU A 274 -3.10 13.77 -14.46
N THR A 275 -3.30 15.09 -14.60
CA THR A 275 -3.96 15.66 -15.77
C THR A 275 -3.16 15.42 -17.06
N ALA A 276 -1.83 15.63 -17.02
CA ALA A 276 -0.97 15.48 -18.19
C ALA A 276 -0.90 14.04 -18.71
N ILE A 277 -0.95 13.04 -17.81
CA ILE A 277 -0.94 11.61 -18.18
C ILE A 277 -2.33 11.03 -18.44
N GLY A 278 -3.40 11.81 -18.30
CA GLY A 278 -4.76 11.34 -18.49
C GLY A 278 -5.24 10.33 -17.45
N TYR A 279 -4.76 10.43 -16.20
CA TYR A 279 -5.10 9.47 -15.14
C TYR A 279 -6.57 9.59 -14.72
N GLN A 280 -7.22 8.47 -14.51
CA GLN A 280 -8.59 8.37 -13.98
C GLN A 280 -8.65 7.33 -12.86
N GLY A 281 -9.38 7.65 -11.79
CA GLY A 281 -9.54 6.78 -10.64
C GLY A 281 -8.88 7.28 -9.36
N ILE A 282 -8.90 6.43 -8.33
CA ILE A 282 -8.26 6.71 -7.04
C ILE A 282 -6.77 6.41 -7.13
N MET A 283 -5.95 7.23 -6.47
CA MET A 283 -4.51 6.98 -6.33
C MET A 283 -4.02 7.31 -4.93
N ASP A 284 -2.85 6.73 -4.62
CA ASP A 284 -2.06 6.97 -3.42
C ASP A 284 -0.58 7.11 -3.82
N VAL A 285 0.03 8.26 -3.52
CA VAL A 285 1.40 8.58 -3.93
C VAL A 285 2.25 8.89 -2.72
N ASP A 286 3.33 8.14 -2.54
CA ASP A 286 4.34 8.40 -1.52
C ASP A 286 5.38 9.38 -2.04
N VAL A 287 5.63 10.43 -1.27
CA VAL A 287 6.51 11.55 -1.63
C VAL A 287 7.45 11.87 -0.49
N ARG A 288 8.70 12.21 -0.80
CA ARG A 288 9.64 12.72 0.20
C ARG A 288 10.13 14.11 -0.16
N TRP A 289 10.10 14.98 0.82
CA TRP A 289 10.77 16.28 0.73
C TRP A 289 12.27 16.05 0.82
N ASP A 290 12.99 16.48 -0.19
CA ASP A 290 14.44 16.51 -0.21
C ASP A 290 14.92 17.92 0.14
N ALA A 291 15.57 18.05 1.30
CA ALA A 291 16.07 19.32 1.77
C ALA A 291 17.32 19.82 1.00
N SER A 292 17.98 18.93 0.25
CA SER A 292 19.19 19.27 -0.51
C SER A 292 18.89 20.14 -1.73
N ASP A 293 17.75 19.92 -2.38
CA ASP A 293 17.32 20.64 -3.57
C ASP A 293 15.96 21.35 -3.40
N GLY A 294 15.32 21.22 -2.25
CA GLY A 294 14.04 21.86 -1.94
C GLY A 294 12.87 21.35 -2.79
N GLN A 295 12.86 20.05 -3.13
CA GLN A 295 11.84 19.44 -3.98
C GLN A 295 11.09 18.30 -3.29
N PHE A 296 9.83 18.12 -3.70
CA PHE A 296 9.06 16.93 -3.37
C PHE A 296 9.33 15.85 -4.41
N LYS A 297 10.05 14.79 -4.02
CA LYS A 297 10.40 13.66 -4.90
C LYS A 297 9.41 12.51 -4.76
N VAL A 298 8.83 12.06 -5.86
CA VAL A 298 7.92 10.91 -5.90
C VAL A 298 8.70 9.62 -5.63
N LEU A 299 8.35 8.89 -4.58
CA LEU A 299 8.98 7.63 -4.19
C LEU A 299 8.25 6.41 -4.69
N ASP A 300 6.92 6.43 -4.66
CA ASP A 300 6.06 5.32 -5.05
C ASP A 300 4.69 5.83 -5.50
N PHE A 301 4.07 5.15 -6.44
CA PHE A 301 2.73 5.47 -6.94
C PHE A 301 1.89 4.20 -6.93
N ASN A 302 0.78 4.25 -6.23
CA ASN A 302 -0.17 3.16 -6.16
C ASN A 302 -1.42 3.59 -6.95
N PRO A 303 -1.71 3.00 -8.13
CA PRO A 303 -2.86 3.37 -8.98
C PRO A 303 -4.17 2.80 -8.44
N ARG A 304 -4.35 2.89 -7.16
CA ARG A 304 -5.49 2.35 -6.40
C ARG A 304 -5.63 3.07 -5.07
N LEU A 305 -6.64 2.68 -4.33
CA LEU A 305 -6.90 3.16 -2.97
C LEU A 305 -5.72 2.90 -2.03
N GLY A 306 -5.19 3.94 -1.39
CA GLY A 306 -4.25 3.82 -0.27
C GLY A 306 -4.95 3.30 0.98
N ALA A 307 -4.32 2.39 1.71
CA ALA A 307 -4.93 1.79 2.90
C ALA A 307 -5.30 2.82 3.99
N GLN A 308 -4.58 3.95 4.02
CA GLN A 308 -4.78 5.05 4.98
C GLN A 308 -5.75 6.15 4.51
N PHE A 309 -6.50 5.94 3.42
CA PHE A 309 -7.39 6.98 2.85
C PHE A 309 -8.39 7.56 3.86
N ARG A 310 -8.80 6.79 4.86
CA ARG A 310 -9.71 7.22 5.93
C ARG A 310 -9.18 8.39 6.78
N LEU A 311 -7.87 8.67 6.69
CA LEU A 311 -7.28 9.88 7.24
C LEU A 311 -7.91 11.15 6.65
N PHE A 312 -8.35 11.08 5.40
CA PHE A 312 -8.75 12.22 4.61
C PHE A 312 -10.26 12.29 4.42
N GLU A 313 -10.79 13.46 4.66
CA GLU A 313 -12.11 13.90 4.20
C GLU A 313 -12.05 15.41 3.96
N ASP A 314 -12.98 15.93 3.20
CA ASP A 314 -13.20 17.36 3.06
C ASP A 314 -14.32 17.87 4.00
N THR A 315 -14.56 19.17 3.98
CA THR A 315 -15.60 19.80 4.81
C THR A 315 -17.02 19.38 4.44
N ALA A 316 -17.23 18.83 3.24
CA ALA A 316 -18.51 18.23 2.81
C ALA A 316 -18.66 16.77 3.30
N GLY A 317 -17.63 16.19 3.92
CA GLY A 317 -17.63 14.79 4.38
C GLY A 317 -17.26 13.79 3.27
N VAL A 318 -16.67 14.25 2.18
CA VAL A 318 -16.29 13.44 1.02
C VAL A 318 -14.86 12.93 1.16
N ASP A 319 -14.68 11.62 1.13
CA ASP A 319 -13.39 10.95 0.91
C ASP A 319 -13.25 10.52 -0.56
N VAL A 320 -12.10 9.95 -0.94
CA VAL A 320 -11.82 9.53 -2.32
C VAL A 320 -12.73 8.40 -2.81
N VAL A 321 -13.26 7.58 -1.90
CA VAL A 321 -14.16 6.46 -2.22
C VAL A 321 -15.57 6.98 -2.47
N ILE A 322 -16.04 7.89 -1.64
CA ILE A 322 -17.34 8.57 -1.81
C ILE A 322 -17.31 9.37 -3.12
N ALA A 323 -16.22 10.11 -3.40
CA ALA A 323 -16.07 10.86 -4.65
C ALA A 323 -16.14 9.95 -5.87
N MET A 324 -15.39 8.84 -5.88
CA MET A 324 -15.45 7.86 -6.97
C MET A 324 -16.86 7.28 -7.13
N TYR A 325 -17.50 6.89 -6.01
CA TYR A 325 -18.84 6.30 -6.04
C TYR A 325 -19.87 7.26 -6.69
N LEU A 326 -19.87 8.51 -6.27
CA LEU A 326 -20.78 9.53 -6.81
C LEU A 326 -20.52 9.78 -8.29
N ASP A 327 -19.26 9.96 -8.71
CA ASP A 327 -18.91 10.26 -10.10
C ASP A 327 -19.28 9.11 -11.03
N VAL A 328 -18.90 7.85 -10.71
CA VAL A 328 -19.19 6.72 -11.60
C VAL A 328 -20.68 6.34 -11.62
N THR A 329 -21.48 6.80 -10.64
CA THR A 329 -22.94 6.67 -10.63
C THR A 329 -23.64 7.88 -11.24
N GLY A 330 -22.89 8.81 -11.87
CA GLY A 330 -23.42 9.98 -12.57
C GLY A 330 -23.97 11.07 -11.65
N GLN A 331 -23.52 11.10 -10.38
CA GLN A 331 -23.95 12.09 -9.40
C GLN A 331 -22.89 13.18 -9.23
N GLU A 332 -23.33 14.38 -8.84
CA GLU A 332 -22.42 15.47 -8.53
C GLU A 332 -21.60 15.14 -7.29
N VAL A 333 -20.27 15.37 -7.37
CA VAL A 333 -19.36 15.24 -6.22
C VAL A 333 -19.32 16.59 -5.48
N PRO A 334 -19.83 16.68 -4.25
CA PRO A 334 -19.77 17.91 -3.45
C PRO A 334 -18.31 18.39 -3.29
N ARG A 335 -18.15 19.69 -3.20
CA ARG A 335 -16.81 20.32 -3.08
C ARG A 335 -16.61 20.84 -1.67
N GLY A 336 -15.51 20.45 -1.07
CA GLY A 336 -15.08 20.92 0.24
C GLY A 336 -13.58 21.10 0.32
N ASP A 337 -13.12 21.86 1.29
CA ASP A 337 -11.73 21.99 1.62
C ASP A 337 -11.27 20.81 2.48
N GLN A 338 -10.02 20.37 2.29
CA GLN A 338 -9.45 19.31 3.11
C GLN A 338 -9.51 19.65 4.59
N VAL A 339 -10.07 18.75 5.41
CA VAL A 339 -10.01 18.87 6.86
C VAL A 339 -8.58 18.61 7.33
N ALA A 340 -7.95 19.64 7.88
CA ALA A 340 -6.56 19.57 8.34
C ALA A 340 -6.43 18.95 9.74
N ALA A 341 -5.21 18.50 10.07
CA ALA A 341 -4.81 18.00 11.38
C ALA A 341 -5.49 16.71 11.87
N ARG A 342 -6.37 16.08 11.08
CA ARG A 342 -6.91 14.75 11.41
C ARG A 342 -5.76 13.76 11.56
N ARG A 343 -5.92 12.80 12.45
CA ARG A 343 -4.90 11.79 12.74
C ARG A 343 -5.46 10.38 12.62
N LEU A 344 -4.70 9.52 11.94
CA LEU A 344 -5.04 8.10 11.77
C LEU A 344 -3.99 7.23 12.42
N LEU A 345 -4.43 6.26 13.21
CA LEU A 345 -3.62 5.20 13.80
C LEU A 345 -3.87 3.87 13.11
N VAL A 346 -2.80 3.15 12.78
CA VAL A 346 -2.86 1.77 12.29
C VAL A 346 -2.42 0.83 13.40
N GLU A 347 -3.37 0.29 14.13
CA GLU A 347 -3.18 -0.32 15.46
C GLU A 347 -2.28 -1.56 15.44
N ASN A 348 -2.31 -2.36 14.38
CA ASN A 348 -1.47 -3.55 14.25
C ASN A 348 0.00 -3.22 13.92
N TYR A 349 0.29 -2.02 13.43
CA TYR A 349 1.66 -1.61 13.07
C TYR A 349 2.28 -0.67 14.09
N ASP A 350 1.51 0.22 14.70
CA ASP A 350 2.06 1.31 15.52
C ASP A 350 2.85 0.85 16.75
N PRO A 351 2.41 -0.14 17.55
CA PRO A 351 3.20 -0.61 18.68
C PRO A 351 4.56 -1.19 18.25
N ILE A 352 4.60 -1.88 17.11
CA ILE A 352 5.83 -2.48 16.58
C ILE A 352 6.75 -1.39 16.02
N ALA A 353 6.18 -0.40 15.32
CA ALA A 353 6.90 0.76 14.84
C ALA A 353 7.50 1.54 16.03
N ALA A 354 6.69 1.89 17.02
CA ALA A 354 7.13 2.61 18.22
C ALA A 354 8.26 1.90 18.95
N ALA A 355 8.18 0.57 19.09
CA ALA A 355 9.26 -0.22 19.67
C ALA A 355 10.56 -0.16 18.86
N SER A 356 10.47 -0.04 17.52
CA SER A 356 11.64 0.14 16.65
C SER A 356 12.25 1.53 16.83
N TYR A 357 11.44 2.59 16.81
CA TYR A 357 11.89 3.96 17.07
C TYR A 357 12.49 4.12 18.46
N TRP A 358 11.90 3.46 19.47
CA TRP A 358 12.45 3.46 20.85
C TRP A 358 13.82 2.81 20.93
N ARG A 359 14.02 1.64 20.30
CA ARG A 359 15.33 0.96 20.26
C ARG A 359 16.41 1.79 19.57
N ASN A 360 16.01 2.63 18.63
CA ASN A 360 16.92 3.56 17.93
C ASN A 360 17.17 4.85 18.74
N GLY A 361 16.52 5.03 19.91
CA GLY A 361 16.64 6.26 20.71
C GLY A 361 15.86 7.46 20.16
N GLU A 362 14.95 7.23 19.21
CA GLU A 362 14.23 8.29 18.48
C GLU A 362 12.86 8.63 19.08
N LEU A 363 12.27 7.72 19.88
CA LEU A 363 10.95 7.89 20.46
C LEU A 363 10.91 7.36 21.90
N GLY A 364 10.69 8.24 22.88
CA GLY A 364 10.44 7.84 24.27
C GLY A 364 9.00 7.38 24.49
N ILE A 365 8.77 6.53 25.52
CA ILE A 365 7.45 5.98 25.83
C ILE A 365 6.41 7.08 26.14
N ARG A 366 6.83 8.14 26.84
CA ARG A 366 5.95 9.29 27.15
C ARG A 366 5.55 10.05 25.86
N ALA A 367 6.50 10.24 24.93
CA ALA A 367 6.26 10.89 23.66
C ALA A 367 5.36 10.02 22.78
N TRP A 368 5.55 8.69 22.79
CA TRP A 368 4.64 7.77 22.11
C TRP A 368 3.22 7.85 22.67
N ALA A 369 3.04 7.74 23.98
CA ALA A 369 1.72 7.88 24.61
C ALA A 369 1.05 9.24 24.34
N ALA A 370 1.84 10.33 24.35
CA ALA A 370 1.36 11.64 23.98
C ALA A 370 0.93 11.72 22.50
N SER A 371 1.63 11.03 21.60
CA SER A 371 1.31 10.99 20.17
C SER A 371 0.01 10.24 19.86
N LEU A 372 -0.53 9.46 20.79
CA LEU A 372 -1.82 8.78 20.64
C LEU A 372 -3.02 9.66 21.01
N ARG A 373 -2.79 10.89 21.50
CA ARG A 373 -3.87 11.84 21.79
C ARG A 373 -4.38 12.46 20.48
N GLY A 374 -5.69 12.73 20.42
CA GLY A 374 -6.31 13.38 19.26
C GLY A 374 -6.35 12.50 18.01
N ILE A 375 -6.32 11.18 18.15
CA ILE A 375 -6.60 10.25 17.06
C ILE A 375 -8.09 10.28 16.78
N GLU A 376 -8.45 10.63 15.56
CA GLU A 376 -9.84 10.72 15.10
C GLU A 376 -10.26 9.49 14.31
N GLU A 377 -9.30 8.82 13.66
CA GLU A 377 -9.57 7.63 12.85
C GLU A 377 -8.62 6.51 13.23
N THR A 378 -9.12 5.28 13.19
CA THR A 378 -8.38 4.06 13.45
C THR A 378 -8.61 3.07 12.31
N ALA A 379 -7.57 2.30 11.94
CA ALA A 379 -7.63 1.43 10.77
C ALA A 379 -8.57 0.23 11.00
N TRP A 380 -8.54 -0.33 12.21
CA TRP A 380 -9.26 -1.56 12.55
C TRP A 380 -10.40 -1.36 13.53
N PHE A 381 -10.19 -0.58 14.59
CA PHE A 381 -11.19 -0.36 15.60
C PHE A 381 -12.28 0.60 15.10
N ALA A 382 -13.54 0.20 15.25
CA ALA A 382 -14.69 1.09 15.08
C ALA A 382 -15.77 0.65 16.07
N ARG A 383 -16.33 1.59 16.82
CA ARG A 383 -17.34 1.29 17.87
C ARG A 383 -18.59 0.63 17.31
N ASP A 384 -18.92 0.95 16.07
CA ASP A 384 -20.07 0.46 15.33
C ASP A 384 -19.77 -0.83 14.52
N ASP A 385 -18.49 -1.33 14.53
CA ASP A 385 -18.07 -2.50 13.75
C ASP A 385 -16.85 -3.17 14.41
N LEU A 386 -17.05 -3.83 15.56
CA LEU A 386 -15.97 -4.33 16.44
C LEU A 386 -15.34 -5.64 15.97
N LEU A 387 -16.08 -6.50 15.26
CA LEU A 387 -15.61 -7.85 14.94
C LEU A 387 -14.33 -7.87 14.09
N PRO A 388 -14.12 -7.00 13.07
CA PRO A 388 -12.87 -6.92 12.35
C PRO A 388 -11.65 -6.63 13.24
N PHE A 389 -11.81 -5.76 14.24
CA PHE A 389 -10.74 -5.46 15.21
C PHE A 389 -10.42 -6.67 16.08
N GLY A 390 -11.44 -7.38 16.59
CA GLY A 390 -11.25 -8.61 17.38
C GLY A 390 -10.49 -9.69 16.60
N LEU A 391 -10.86 -9.92 15.34
CA LEU A 391 -10.18 -10.88 14.47
C LEU A 391 -8.73 -10.45 14.12
N MET A 392 -8.51 -9.16 13.93
CA MET A 392 -7.15 -8.62 13.76
C MET A 392 -6.29 -8.90 14.99
N CYS A 393 -6.80 -8.65 16.19
CA CYS A 393 -6.08 -8.93 17.44
C CYS A 393 -5.76 -10.43 17.58
N LEU A 394 -6.73 -11.30 17.28
CA LEU A 394 -6.53 -12.75 17.29
C LEU A 394 -5.43 -13.18 16.30
N TYR A 395 -5.48 -12.68 15.08
CA TYR A 395 -4.48 -12.96 14.04
C TYR A 395 -3.07 -12.50 14.46
N MET A 396 -2.94 -11.31 15.04
CA MET A 396 -1.68 -10.81 15.55
C MET A 396 -1.16 -11.65 16.72
N GLY A 397 -2.04 -12.09 17.62
CA GLY A 397 -1.72 -12.98 18.75
C GLY A 397 -1.17 -14.33 18.27
N THR A 398 -1.84 -14.99 17.32
CA THR A 398 -1.39 -16.27 16.77
C THR A 398 -0.03 -16.15 16.07
N ARG A 399 0.23 -15.06 15.34
CA ARG A 399 1.55 -14.79 14.72
C ARG A 399 2.65 -14.55 15.74
N ALA A 400 2.35 -13.93 16.87
CA ALA A 400 3.31 -13.72 17.94
C ALA A 400 3.72 -15.04 18.60
N ILE A 401 2.77 -15.95 18.80
CA ILE A 401 2.99 -17.28 19.40
C ILE A 401 3.70 -18.23 18.41
N SER A 402 3.37 -18.20 17.14
CA SER A 402 3.90 -19.12 16.11
C SER A 402 5.30 -18.75 15.61
N ARG A 403 5.84 -17.59 15.98
CA ARG A 403 7.25 -17.23 15.74
C ARG A 403 8.09 -17.75 16.89
N PRO A 404 8.89 -18.85 16.72
CA PRO A 404 9.83 -19.24 17.75
C PRO A 404 10.76 -18.05 18.01
N VAL A 405 10.92 -17.70 19.30
CA VAL A 405 11.92 -16.74 19.75
C VAL A 405 13.29 -17.38 19.52
N THR A 406 13.75 -17.41 18.29
CA THR A 406 15.12 -17.79 17.96
C THR A 406 16.01 -16.63 18.38
N GLY A 407 16.44 -16.67 19.65
CA GLY A 407 17.38 -15.70 20.27
C GLY A 407 18.71 -15.53 19.52
N HIS A 408 18.93 -16.29 18.45
CA HIS A 408 20.14 -16.23 17.61
C HIS A 408 20.12 -15.04 16.61
N ASN A 409 18.95 -14.58 16.20
CA ASN A 409 18.86 -13.46 15.24
C ASN A 409 18.91 -12.07 15.88
N LEU A 410 18.64 -11.97 17.19
CA LEU A 410 18.74 -10.70 17.94
C LEU A 410 20.20 -10.28 18.17
N ARG A 411 21.12 -11.23 18.38
CA ARG A 411 22.54 -10.90 18.55
C ARG A 411 23.25 -10.52 17.23
N ARG A 412 22.88 -11.11 16.10
CA ARG A 412 23.43 -10.74 14.78
C ARG A 412 22.91 -9.38 14.27
N ARG A 413 21.68 -8.97 14.62
CA ARG A 413 21.15 -7.64 14.28
C ARG A 413 21.70 -6.54 15.17
N ALA A 414 22.02 -6.82 16.42
CA ALA A 414 22.68 -5.85 17.33
C ALA A 414 24.14 -5.58 16.96
N SER A 415 24.85 -6.55 16.36
CA SER A 415 26.22 -6.35 15.88
C SER A 415 26.31 -5.58 14.55
N ALA A 416 25.30 -5.71 13.67
CA ALA A 416 25.24 -4.95 12.42
C ALA A 416 24.85 -3.47 12.65
N GLY A 417 24.07 -3.16 13.69
CA GLY A 417 23.67 -1.78 14.04
C GLY A 417 24.73 -1.00 14.82
N ARG A 418 25.74 -1.65 15.40
CA ARG A 418 26.84 -0.97 16.13
C ARG A 418 28.06 -0.64 15.26
N ALA A 419 28.14 -1.16 14.06
CA ALA A 419 29.27 -0.90 13.16
C ALA A 419 29.21 0.44 12.43
N SER A 420 28.14 1.22 12.57
CA SER A 420 27.97 2.49 11.86
C SER A 420 28.28 3.74 12.71
N TYR A 421 28.80 3.60 13.94
CA TYR A 421 29.13 4.75 14.78
C TYR A 421 30.46 4.57 15.56
N SER A 422 31.53 4.19 14.86
CA SER A 422 32.89 4.44 15.37
C SER A 422 33.85 4.48 14.18
N ALA A 423 34.00 5.67 13.64
CA ALA A 423 35.13 5.97 12.78
C ALA A 423 36.38 6.18 13.67
N GLY A 424 37.45 5.44 13.41
CA GLY A 424 38.80 5.80 13.80
C GLY A 424 39.49 4.87 14.79
N ARG A 425 40.26 3.96 14.29
CA ARG A 425 41.68 3.72 14.51
C ARG A 425 42.07 2.28 14.12
N GLY A 426 43.15 2.19 13.35
CA GLY A 426 43.59 1.04 12.59
C GLY A 426 44.17 -0.09 13.44
N SER A 427 44.28 -1.23 12.80
CA SER A 427 45.53 -2.06 12.82
C SER A 427 45.38 -3.28 11.87
N THR A 428 46.49 -3.58 11.26
CA THR A 428 46.87 -4.64 10.34
C THR A 428 46.75 -6.05 10.93
N GLY A 429 46.41 -7.07 10.11
CA GLY A 429 46.73 -8.45 10.47
C GLY A 429 46.06 -9.60 9.73
N ARG A 430 46.73 -10.07 8.69
CA ARG A 430 46.92 -11.48 8.24
C ARG A 430 45.74 -12.37 7.78
N TYR A 431 45.85 -12.72 6.50
CA TYR A 431 45.25 -13.85 5.78
C TYR A 431 45.45 -15.23 6.43
N ARG A 432 44.41 -16.07 6.35
CA ARG A 432 44.58 -17.53 6.24
C ARG A 432 43.43 -18.13 5.43
N ALA A 433 43.83 -18.84 4.37
CA ALA A 433 42.98 -19.60 3.49
C ALA A 433 42.63 -20.98 4.09
N GLY A 434 41.46 -21.51 3.75
CA GLY A 434 41.06 -22.87 4.10
C GLY A 434 40.00 -23.43 3.15
N ARG A 435 40.29 -24.54 2.55
CA ARG A 435 39.70 -25.30 1.41
C ARG A 435 38.32 -25.91 1.68
N ALA A 436 37.47 -25.91 0.68
CA ALA A 436 36.77 -26.93 -0.11
C ALA A 436 36.02 -28.12 0.55
N ALA A 437 34.91 -28.40 -0.12
CA ALA A 437 34.12 -29.62 -0.36
C ALA A 437 32.84 -29.72 0.48
N SER A 438 31.67 -30.04 -0.08
CA SER A 438 31.26 -31.13 -0.95
C SER A 438 29.76 -30.99 -1.34
N ALA A 439 29.44 -31.55 -2.48
CA ALA A 439 28.11 -31.66 -3.08
C ALA A 439 27.10 -32.47 -2.22
N ARG A 440 25.82 -32.06 -2.17
CA ARG A 440 24.68 -32.98 -1.90
C ARG A 440 23.44 -32.62 -2.70
N ARG A 441 22.90 -33.66 -3.27
CA ARG A 441 21.75 -33.98 -4.11
C ARG A 441 20.48 -33.16 -3.86
N GLN A 442 19.79 -32.87 -4.97
CA GLN A 442 18.43 -32.35 -5.06
C GLN A 442 17.40 -33.43 -4.66
N PRO A 443 16.30 -33.06 -4.01
CA PRO A 443 15.06 -33.84 -3.97
C PRO A 443 13.98 -33.21 -4.88
N GLY A 444 13.21 -34.12 -5.48
CA GLY A 444 12.27 -33.96 -6.57
C GLY A 444 11.15 -32.92 -6.42
N LEU A 445 10.76 -32.42 -7.57
CA LEU A 445 9.59 -31.61 -7.84
C LEU A 445 8.29 -32.37 -7.54
N LYS A 446 7.46 -31.88 -6.63
CA LYS A 446 6.06 -32.28 -6.46
C LYS A 446 5.19 -31.52 -7.47
N LYS A 447 4.28 -32.26 -8.14
CA LYS A 447 3.25 -31.73 -9.04
C LYS A 447 2.33 -30.75 -8.33
N PRO A 448 1.77 -29.73 -9.03
CA PRO A 448 0.81 -28.79 -8.45
C PRO A 448 -0.53 -29.50 -8.18
N GLU A 449 -1.04 -29.29 -6.99
CA GLU A 449 -2.35 -29.72 -6.51
C GLU A 449 -3.46 -28.92 -7.22
N GLN A 450 -4.49 -29.62 -7.69
CA GLN A 450 -5.63 -29.00 -8.38
C GLN A 450 -6.41 -28.09 -7.42
N ALA A 451 -6.59 -26.84 -7.79
CA ALA A 451 -7.33 -25.86 -7.02
C ALA A 451 -8.83 -26.17 -7.00
N LYS A 452 -9.43 -26.19 -5.81
CA LYS A 452 -10.88 -26.33 -5.61
C LYS A 452 -11.64 -25.10 -6.15
N PRO A 453 -12.88 -25.25 -6.63
CA PRO A 453 -13.70 -24.13 -7.11
C PRO A 453 -14.08 -23.16 -5.98
N ALA A 454 -14.28 -21.90 -6.34
CA ALA A 454 -14.68 -20.83 -5.43
C ALA A 454 -16.06 -21.11 -4.80
N GLN A 455 -16.21 -20.87 -3.50
CA GLN A 455 -17.48 -21.00 -2.78
C GLN A 455 -18.13 -19.62 -2.61
N ILE A 456 -19.42 -19.52 -2.92
CA ILE A 456 -20.26 -18.34 -2.70
C ILE A 456 -21.06 -18.58 -1.43
N GLU A 457 -20.88 -17.70 -0.44
CA GLU A 457 -21.69 -17.70 0.78
C GLU A 457 -22.47 -16.39 0.85
N THR A 458 -23.79 -16.47 0.62
CA THR A 458 -24.71 -15.36 0.81
C THR A 458 -25.17 -15.34 2.27
N LEU A 459 -25.08 -14.20 2.92
CA LEU A 459 -25.74 -13.97 4.22
C LEU A 459 -27.22 -13.69 3.92
N GLU A 460 -28.08 -14.69 4.11
CA GLU A 460 -29.53 -14.44 4.16
C GLU A 460 -29.82 -13.43 5.27
N SER A 461 -30.51 -12.36 4.91
CA SER A 461 -31.01 -11.37 5.85
C SER A 461 -32.01 -12.05 6.78
N LYS A 462 -31.65 -12.27 8.03
CA LYS A 462 -32.65 -12.49 9.07
C LYS A 462 -33.42 -11.18 9.25
N GLU A 463 -34.55 -11.05 8.58
CA GLU A 463 -35.59 -10.11 8.97
C GLU A 463 -35.99 -10.42 10.40
N ARG A 464 -35.58 -9.58 11.34
CA ARG A 464 -36.23 -9.54 12.64
C ARG A 464 -37.53 -8.78 12.46
N VAL A 465 -38.61 -9.51 12.26
CA VAL A 465 -39.97 -9.00 12.59
C VAL A 465 -39.99 -8.85 14.11
N GLY A 466 -39.91 -7.60 14.56
CA GLY A 466 -40.14 -7.24 15.95
C GLY A 466 -41.62 -6.88 16.10
N ALA A 467 -42.31 -7.63 16.96
CA ALA A 467 -43.55 -7.21 17.56
C ALA A 467 -43.27 -6.11 18.62
#